data_0cf6f0d81bd8aa40242a0204f26ca2fb
#
_entry.id   0cf6f0d81bd8aa40242a0204f26ca2fb
#
_cell.length_a   1.000
_cell.length_b   1.000
_cell.length_c   1.000
_cell.angle_alpha   90.00
_cell.angle_beta   90.00
_cell.angle_gamma   90.00
#
_symmetry.space_group_name_H-M   'P 1'
#
loop_
_entity.id
_entity.type
_entity.pdbx_description
1 polymer ?
#
loop_
_entity_poly.entity_id
_entity_poly.type
_entity_poly.pdbx_seq_one_letter_code
_entity_poly.pdbx_strand_id
1 'polypeptide(L)'
;DLAVRLSTFDMVPHRPDPELSTPGKLGPGIPEEHTTPYPYQFGVNPDDPTQIDLRETVAFVNLCGELGIKLLNTTAGSPYYTPHLQRPAAYPPSDGYQPAYDPLIDLARQIEVVRHLKAGLPEGMAIIASGLSYLQEYLPHVCQALLRDNWTDCVGLGRVILSYPDILAAAMEQGGLEKRLICRTFSDCTTAPRKGLPSGCFPLDDFYSRSATAAELKTKKKAG
;
A
#
# COMPACT_ATOMS: atom_id res chain seq x y z
N ASP A 1 1.81 -25.69 -1.13
CA ASP A 1 1.54 -24.71 -2.20
C ASP A 1 2.55 -23.57 -2.12
N LEU A 2 2.91 -23.02 -3.29
CA LEU A 2 3.78 -21.85 -3.38
C LEU A 2 2.95 -20.60 -3.60
N ALA A 3 3.41 -19.49 -3.00
CA ALA A 3 2.80 -18.17 -3.13
C ALA A 3 3.84 -17.14 -3.56
N VAL A 4 3.43 -16.17 -4.36
CA VAL A 4 4.23 -15.02 -4.78
C VAL A 4 3.53 -13.74 -4.30
N ARG A 5 4.30 -12.82 -3.71
CA ARG A 5 3.89 -11.44 -3.53
C ARG A 5 4.52 -10.59 -4.62
N LEU A 6 3.70 -9.96 -5.42
CA LEU A 6 4.11 -9.20 -6.60
C LEU A 6 3.75 -7.72 -6.44
N SER A 7 4.72 -6.84 -6.69
CA SER A 7 4.41 -5.47 -7.07
C SER A 7 3.91 -5.50 -8.51
N THR A 8 2.65 -5.18 -8.74
CA THR A 8 2.00 -5.34 -10.04
C THR A 8 2.35 -4.23 -11.03
N PHE A 9 2.78 -3.09 -10.52
CA PHE A 9 3.37 -2.01 -11.29
C PHE A 9 4.29 -1.17 -10.39
N ASP A 10 5.42 -0.77 -10.94
CA ASP A 10 6.41 0.07 -10.27
C ASP A 10 6.64 1.34 -11.11
N MET A 11 5.98 2.42 -10.75
CA MET A 11 6.18 3.72 -11.36
C MET A 11 7.58 4.28 -11.04
N VAL A 12 8.03 5.20 -11.85
CA VAL A 12 9.24 5.97 -11.58
C VAL A 12 9.26 6.48 -10.13
N PRO A 13 10.43 6.48 -9.45
CA PRO A 13 10.56 7.04 -8.11
C PRO A 13 9.99 8.46 -8.01
N HIS A 14 9.43 8.80 -6.85
CA HIS A 14 8.91 10.13 -6.58
C HIS A 14 9.71 10.79 -5.46
N ARG A 15 9.84 12.11 -5.55
CA ARG A 15 10.48 12.97 -4.55
C ARG A 15 9.54 14.09 -4.13
N PRO A 16 9.77 14.72 -2.97
CA PRO A 16 9.01 15.93 -2.60
C PRO A 16 9.22 17.04 -3.63
N ASP A 17 8.15 17.72 -4.00
CA ASP A 17 8.24 18.93 -4.79
C ASP A 17 9.03 20.01 -4.03
N PRO A 18 10.18 20.47 -4.52
CA PRO A 18 10.99 21.46 -3.83
C PRO A 18 10.34 22.84 -3.79
N GLU A 19 9.51 23.20 -4.78
CA GLU A 19 8.85 24.50 -4.84
C GLU A 19 7.71 24.63 -3.82
N LEU A 20 7.08 23.49 -3.47
CA LEU A 20 5.98 23.43 -2.50
C LEU A 20 6.42 22.91 -1.12
N SER A 21 7.71 22.61 -0.96
CA SER A 21 8.27 22.21 0.34
C SER A 21 8.59 23.43 1.22
N THR A 22 8.34 23.30 2.52
CA THR A 22 8.70 24.31 3.52
C THR A 22 9.44 23.65 4.69
N PRO A 23 10.16 24.42 5.54
CA PRO A 23 10.81 23.86 6.73
C PRO A 23 9.83 23.05 7.59
N GLY A 24 10.14 21.77 7.79
CA GLY A 24 9.30 20.83 8.56
C GLY A 24 8.06 20.30 7.85
N LYS A 25 7.83 20.64 6.58
CA LYS A 25 6.73 20.10 5.78
C LYS A 25 7.18 19.88 4.34
N LEU A 26 7.37 18.61 3.97
CA LEU A 26 7.71 18.23 2.60
C LEU A 26 6.51 18.47 1.66
N GLY A 27 6.80 18.85 0.43
CA GLY A 27 5.82 19.07 -0.62
C GLY A 27 5.18 17.77 -1.11
N PRO A 28 4.22 17.87 -2.06
CA PRO A 28 3.62 16.70 -2.70
C PRO A 28 4.65 15.91 -3.49
N GLY A 29 4.38 14.62 -3.69
CA GLY A 29 5.23 13.75 -4.50
C GLY A 29 5.17 14.12 -5.98
N ILE A 30 6.32 14.33 -6.60
CA ILE A 30 6.48 14.48 -8.04
C ILE A 30 7.42 13.41 -8.58
N PRO A 31 7.24 12.94 -9.83
CA PRO A 31 8.16 12.00 -10.46
C PRO A 31 9.60 12.56 -10.47
N GLU A 32 10.58 11.69 -10.20
CA GLU A 32 11.98 12.05 -10.41
C GLU A 32 12.31 12.17 -11.89
N GLU A 33 13.37 12.93 -12.20
CA GLU A 33 13.89 13.00 -13.56
C GLU A 33 14.34 11.63 -14.04
N HIS A 34 13.96 11.25 -15.24
CA HIS A 34 14.25 9.93 -15.80
C HIS A 34 14.46 10.02 -17.32
N THR A 35 15.08 8.98 -17.87
CA THR A 35 15.21 8.82 -19.33
C THR A 35 14.09 7.99 -19.89
N THR A 36 13.70 8.24 -21.14
CA THR A 36 12.76 7.40 -21.89
C THR A 36 13.47 6.79 -23.11
N PRO A 37 13.24 5.52 -23.44
CA PRO A 37 12.40 4.56 -22.68
C PRO A 37 12.97 4.29 -21.28
N TYR A 38 12.07 4.19 -20.28
CA TYR A 38 12.47 3.98 -18.88
C TYR A 38 13.03 2.57 -18.67
N PRO A 39 14.33 2.41 -18.27
CA PRO A 39 14.99 1.11 -18.29
C PRO A 39 14.63 0.19 -17.11
N TYR A 40 13.98 0.71 -16.06
CA TYR A 40 13.61 -0.04 -14.85
C TYR A 40 12.10 -0.28 -14.76
N GLN A 41 11.43 -0.27 -15.90
CA GLN A 41 10.00 -0.47 -15.98
C GLN A 41 9.58 -1.86 -15.51
N PHE A 42 8.45 -1.94 -14.82
CA PHE A 42 7.67 -3.16 -14.64
C PHE A 42 6.21 -2.76 -14.42
N GLY A 43 5.31 -3.26 -15.27
CA GLY A 43 3.88 -2.93 -15.18
C GLY A 43 3.54 -1.48 -15.50
N VAL A 44 4.46 -0.74 -16.17
CA VAL A 44 4.28 0.66 -16.59
C VAL A 44 4.74 0.86 -18.03
N ASN A 45 4.25 1.93 -18.66
CA ASN A 45 4.66 2.31 -20.00
C ASN A 45 6.12 2.83 -20.01
N PRO A 46 7.02 2.29 -20.85
CA PRO A 46 8.41 2.73 -20.93
C PRO A 46 8.58 4.19 -21.37
N ASP A 47 7.66 4.71 -22.18
CA ASP A 47 7.72 6.07 -22.70
C ASP A 47 7.08 7.09 -21.73
N ASP A 48 6.24 6.61 -20.81
CA ASP A 48 5.67 7.38 -19.69
C ASP A 48 5.51 6.48 -18.46
N PRO A 49 6.54 6.37 -17.61
CA PRO A 49 6.54 5.45 -16.45
C PRO A 49 5.63 5.90 -15.29
N THR A 50 4.79 6.91 -15.51
CA THR A 50 3.67 7.28 -14.64
C THR A 50 2.35 6.63 -15.07
N GLN A 51 2.33 5.96 -16.23
CA GLN A 51 1.17 5.26 -16.77
C GLN A 51 1.30 3.76 -16.60
N ILE A 52 0.22 3.11 -16.14
CA ILE A 52 0.17 1.66 -15.96
C ILE A 52 0.08 0.98 -17.34
N ASP A 53 0.95 -0.04 -17.53
CA ASP A 53 0.91 -0.96 -18.66
C ASP A 53 1.19 -2.39 -18.16
N LEU A 54 0.16 -3.19 -18.06
CA LEU A 54 0.23 -4.51 -17.41
C LEU A 54 0.72 -5.65 -18.31
N ARG A 55 1.19 -5.38 -19.53
CA ARG A 55 1.60 -6.44 -20.47
C ARG A 55 2.67 -7.35 -19.86
N GLU A 56 3.70 -6.77 -19.25
CA GLU A 56 4.78 -7.54 -18.62
C GLU A 56 4.30 -8.23 -17.33
N THR A 57 3.48 -7.56 -16.55
CA THR A 57 2.85 -8.12 -15.35
C THR A 57 2.01 -9.34 -15.67
N VAL A 58 1.18 -9.26 -16.71
CA VAL A 58 0.36 -10.40 -17.19
C VAL A 58 1.25 -11.55 -17.66
N ALA A 59 2.33 -11.26 -18.40
CA ALA A 59 3.28 -12.28 -18.83
C ALA A 59 3.92 -12.99 -17.63
N PHE A 60 4.32 -12.24 -16.59
CA PHE A 60 4.87 -12.81 -15.37
C PHE A 60 3.85 -13.66 -14.59
N VAL A 61 2.60 -13.21 -14.49
CA VAL A 61 1.52 -13.97 -13.84
C VAL A 61 1.25 -15.30 -14.57
N ASN A 62 1.26 -15.29 -15.91
CA ASN A 62 1.14 -16.52 -16.71
C ASN A 62 2.30 -17.48 -16.44
N LEU A 63 3.54 -16.98 -16.40
CA LEU A 63 4.71 -17.78 -16.04
C LEU A 63 4.57 -18.38 -14.62
N CYS A 64 4.05 -17.63 -13.65
CA CYS A 64 3.75 -18.15 -12.32
C CYS A 64 2.77 -19.33 -12.38
N GLY A 65 1.74 -19.25 -13.21
CA GLY A 65 0.78 -20.34 -13.44
C GLY A 65 1.46 -21.59 -14.03
N GLU A 66 2.29 -21.42 -15.06
CA GLU A 66 3.07 -22.51 -15.69
C GLU A 66 4.02 -23.19 -14.68
N LEU A 67 4.59 -22.45 -13.75
CA LEU A 67 5.45 -22.95 -12.68
C LEU A 67 4.69 -23.55 -11.50
N GLY A 68 3.35 -23.60 -11.56
CA GLY A 68 2.52 -24.19 -10.51
C GLY A 68 2.33 -23.35 -9.24
N ILE A 69 2.60 -22.04 -9.31
CA ILE A 69 2.27 -21.09 -8.23
C ILE A 69 0.74 -21.05 -8.06
N LYS A 70 0.28 -21.12 -6.82
CA LYS A 70 -1.15 -21.21 -6.49
C LYS A 70 -1.74 -19.92 -5.93
N LEU A 71 -0.91 -19.08 -5.35
CA LEU A 71 -1.37 -17.85 -4.69
C LEU A 71 -0.57 -16.65 -5.19
N LEU A 72 -1.28 -15.62 -5.65
CA LEU A 72 -0.71 -14.34 -6.05
C LEU A 72 -1.19 -13.24 -5.11
N ASN A 73 -0.32 -12.70 -4.28
CA ASN A 73 -0.62 -11.53 -3.45
C ASN A 73 -0.17 -10.26 -4.17
N THR A 74 -1.11 -9.43 -4.57
CA THR A 74 -0.85 -8.20 -5.31
C THR A 74 -0.53 -7.03 -4.38
N THR A 75 0.47 -6.26 -4.77
CA THR A 75 0.82 -4.95 -4.20
C THR A 75 1.20 -4.01 -5.34
N ALA A 76 1.52 -2.77 -5.04
CA ALA A 76 2.03 -1.81 -6.03
C ALA A 76 3.16 -0.99 -5.41
N GLY A 77 4.15 -0.64 -6.21
CA GLY A 77 5.24 0.25 -5.85
C GLY A 77 6.11 -0.20 -4.68
N SER A 78 6.92 0.72 -4.21
CA SER A 78 7.89 0.53 -3.13
C SER A 78 7.62 1.47 -1.95
N PRO A 79 7.76 1.02 -0.70
CA PRO A 79 7.65 1.92 0.45
C PRO A 79 8.76 2.97 0.52
N TYR A 80 9.81 2.81 -0.28
CA TYR A 80 10.96 3.72 -0.30
C TYR A 80 10.88 4.75 -1.43
N TYR A 81 10.33 4.38 -2.58
CA TYR A 81 10.36 5.19 -3.80
C TYR A 81 8.98 5.74 -4.19
N THR A 82 7.93 4.93 -3.96
CA THR A 82 6.55 5.27 -4.31
C THR A 82 5.58 4.90 -3.18
N PRO A 83 5.78 5.42 -1.95
CA PRO A 83 4.96 5.04 -0.79
C PRO A 83 3.46 5.32 -0.98
N HIS A 84 3.07 6.30 -1.78
CA HIS A 84 1.68 6.61 -2.12
C HIS A 84 1.00 5.47 -2.88
N LEU A 85 1.73 4.79 -3.77
CA LEU A 85 1.23 3.60 -4.48
C LEU A 85 1.19 2.38 -3.57
N GLN A 86 2.29 2.11 -2.86
CA GLN A 86 2.42 0.91 -2.02
C GLN A 86 1.38 0.86 -0.90
N ARG A 87 1.03 2.00 -0.35
CA ARG A 87 -0.03 2.15 0.63
C ARG A 87 -0.56 3.57 0.58
N PRO A 88 -1.68 3.80 -0.12
CA PRO A 88 -2.35 5.09 -0.08
C PRO A 88 -2.57 5.55 1.36
N ALA A 89 -2.20 6.78 1.67
CA ALA A 89 -2.20 7.30 3.04
C ALA A 89 -2.43 8.81 3.06
N ALA A 90 -3.32 9.29 3.95
CA ALA A 90 -3.48 10.72 4.20
C ALA A 90 -2.25 11.31 4.91
N TYR A 91 -1.54 10.47 5.67
CA TYR A 91 -0.35 10.87 6.44
C TYR A 91 0.80 9.93 6.08
N PRO A 92 1.57 10.24 5.02
CA PRO A 92 2.73 9.45 4.62
C PRO A 92 3.83 9.48 5.71
N PRO A 93 4.88 8.65 5.60
CA PRO A 93 6.03 8.74 6.49
C PRO A 93 6.58 10.16 6.57
N SER A 94 7.03 10.58 7.76
CA SER A 94 7.46 11.97 8.02
C SER A 94 8.69 12.42 7.21
N ASP A 95 9.44 11.46 6.68
CA ASP A 95 10.60 11.64 5.79
C ASP A 95 10.26 11.38 4.31
N GLY A 96 8.97 11.26 3.99
CA GLY A 96 8.46 11.12 2.63
C GLY A 96 7.69 12.37 2.18
N TYR A 97 7.34 12.40 0.90
CA TYR A 97 6.50 13.46 0.33
C TYR A 97 5.03 13.35 0.77
N GLN A 98 4.29 14.43 0.66
CA GLN A 98 2.83 14.43 0.85
C GLN A 98 2.13 13.80 -0.37
N PRO A 99 0.89 13.27 -0.23
CA PRO A 99 0.10 12.85 -1.39
C PRO A 99 -0.07 14.00 -2.37
N ALA A 100 0.16 13.75 -3.66
CA ALA A 100 -0.04 14.74 -4.71
C ALA A 100 -1.53 14.97 -5.00
N TYR A 101 -2.37 14.01 -4.67
CA TYR A 101 -3.82 13.98 -4.89
C TYR A 101 -4.50 13.08 -3.85
N ASP A 102 -5.82 12.93 -3.93
CA ASP A 102 -6.56 12.07 -2.99
C ASP A 102 -6.05 10.62 -3.08
N PRO A 103 -5.63 10.03 -1.96
CA PRO A 103 -5.15 8.63 -1.91
C PRO A 103 -6.17 7.58 -2.38
N LEU A 104 -7.46 7.90 -2.45
CA LEU A 104 -8.47 7.03 -3.05
C LEU A 104 -8.23 6.76 -4.54
N ILE A 105 -7.55 7.66 -5.24
CA ILE A 105 -7.20 7.48 -6.66
C ILE A 105 -6.25 6.28 -6.81
N ASP A 106 -5.20 6.22 -6.00
CA ASP A 106 -4.25 5.10 -6.06
C ASP A 106 -4.85 3.81 -5.54
N LEU A 107 -5.74 3.91 -4.56
CA LEU A 107 -6.49 2.74 -4.09
C LEU A 107 -7.40 2.19 -5.19
N ALA A 108 -8.11 3.05 -5.91
CA ALA A 108 -8.93 2.65 -7.05
C ALA A 108 -8.09 2.02 -8.17
N ARG A 109 -6.90 2.58 -8.47
CA ARG A 109 -5.94 2.00 -9.41
C ARG A 109 -5.52 0.59 -9.03
N GLN A 110 -5.18 0.36 -7.76
CA GLN A 110 -4.82 -0.97 -7.26
C GLN A 110 -5.97 -1.97 -7.41
N ILE A 111 -7.19 -1.59 -7.06
CA ILE A 111 -8.38 -2.42 -7.22
C ILE A 111 -8.61 -2.77 -8.70
N GLU A 112 -8.50 -1.79 -9.59
CA GLU A 112 -8.69 -2.01 -11.03
C GLU A 112 -7.62 -2.96 -11.61
N VAL A 113 -6.37 -2.84 -11.19
CA VAL A 113 -5.30 -3.76 -11.58
C VAL A 113 -5.59 -5.18 -11.10
N VAL A 114 -6.03 -5.35 -9.86
CA VAL A 114 -6.42 -6.68 -9.32
C VAL A 114 -7.56 -7.26 -10.13
N ARG A 115 -8.60 -6.47 -10.43
CA ARG A 115 -9.76 -6.87 -11.24
C ARG A 115 -9.32 -7.34 -12.64
N HIS A 116 -8.42 -6.57 -13.27
CA HIS A 116 -7.87 -6.91 -14.58
C HIS A 116 -7.09 -8.25 -14.54
N LEU A 117 -6.20 -8.41 -13.57
CA LEU A 117 -5.41 -9.65 -13.42
C LEU A 117 -6.30 -10.85 -13.08
N LYS A 118 -7.34 -10.66 -12.24
CA LYS A 118 -8.30 -11.72 -11.90
C LYS A 118 -9.03 -12.25 -13.13
N ALA A 119 -9.40 -11.36 -14.04
CA ALA A 119 -10.12 -11.76 -15.27
C ALA A 119 -9.29 -12.66 -16.19
N GLY A 120 -7.96 -12.56 -16.18
CA GLY A 120 -7.02 -13.37 -16.96
C GLY A 120 -6.18 -14.34 -16.13
N LEU A 121 -6.56 -14.59 -14.87
CA LEU A 121 -5.75 -15.40 -13.95
C LEU A 121 -5.69 -16.87 -14.42
N PRO A 122 -4.48 -17.50 -14.46
CA PRO A 122 -4.35 -18.91 -14.78
C PRO A 122 -5.21 -19.81 -13.91
N GLU A 123 -5.73 -20.90 -14.50
CA GLU A 123 -6.60 -21.85 -13.80
C GLU A 123 -5.90 -22.44 -12.56
N GLY A 124 -6.64 -22.54 -11.47
CA GLY A 124 -6.14 -23.07 -10.20
C GLY A 124 -5.26 -22.11 -9.39
N MET A 125 -5.07 -20.86 -9.85
CA MET A 125 -4.50 -19.79 -9.05
C MET A 125 -5.58 -18.99 -8.32
N ALA A 126 -5.22 -18.46 -7.14
CA ALA A 126 -6.03 -17.48 -6.42
C ALA A 126 -5.27 -16.16 -6.29
N ILE A 127 -6.00 -15.03 -6.35
CA ILE A 127 -5.45 -13.68 -6.22
C ILE A 127 -5.90 -13.01 -4.93
N ILE A 128 -4.97 -12.33 -4.26
CA ILE A 128 -5.18 -11.64 -2.98
C ILE A 128 -4.96 -10.14 -3.21
N ALA A 129 -6.02 -9.36 -3.06
CA ALA A 129 -5.92 -7.90 -3.08
C ALA A 129 -5.34 -7.37 -1.76
N SER A 130 -4.34 -6.49 -1.82
CA SER A 130 -3.72 -5.88 -0.64
C SER A 130 -3.65 -4.35 -0.78
N GLY A 131 -3.21 -3.66 0.29
CA GLY A 131 -3.03 -2.20 0.25
C GLY A 131 -4.29 -1.38 0.60
N LEU A 132 -5.39 -2.01 0.98
CA LEU A 132 -6.72 -1.41 1.13
C LEU A 132 -6.97 -0.67 2.46
N SER A 133 -5.95 -0.47 3.30
CA SER A 133 -6.11 0.11 4.66
C SER A 133 -6.70 1.53 4.66
N TYR A 134 -6.56 2.28 3.56
CA TYR A 134 -7.10 3.64 3.44
C TYR A 134 -8.63 3.68 3.40
N LEU A 135 -9.28 2.54 3.14
CA LEU A 135 -10.75 2.42 3.22
C LEU A 135 -11.31 2.59 4.63
N GLN A 136 -10.48 2.46 5.67
CA GLN A 136 -10.86 2.67 7.07
C GLN A 136 -12.12 1.87 7.45
N GLU A 137 -13.19 2.55 7.91
CA GLU A 137 -14.46 1.91 8.30
C GLU A 137 -15.21 1.25 7.12
N TYR A 138 -14.93 1.64 5.90
CA TYR A 138 -15.54 1.06 4.70
C TYR A 138 -14.86 -0.22 4.24
N LEU A 139 -13.71 -0.58 4.84
CA LEU A 139 -12.90 -1.74 4.45
C LEU A 139 -13.72 -3.04 4.35
N PRO A 140 -14.53 -3.47 5.34
CA PRO A 140 -15.30 -4.70 5.23
C PRO A 140 -16.30 -4.68 4.08
N HIS A 141 -16.97 -3.54 3.86
CA HIS A 141 -18.00 -3.41 2.82
C HIS A 141 -17.40 -3.48 1.42
N VAL A 142 -16.29 -2.78 1.20
CA VAL A 142 -15.59 -2.84 -0.10
C VAL A 142 -15.01 -4.22 -0.32
N CYS A 143 -14.38 -4.85 0.68
CA CYS A 143 -13.85 -6.20 0.55
C CYS A 143 -14.94 -7.21 0.19
N GLN A 144 -16.12 -7.15 0.82
CA GLN A 144 -17.26 -8.00 0.47
C GLN A 144 -17.73 -7.77 -0.97
N ALA A 145 -17.77 -6.52 -1.43
CA ALA A 145 -18.13 -6.21 -2.81
C ALA A 145 -17.11 -6.81 -3.79
N LEU A 146 -15.82 -6.64 -3.56
CA LEU A 146 -14.77 -7.19 -4.41
C LEU A 146 -14.85 -8.72 -4.54
N LEU A 147 -15.14 -9.41 -3.42
CA LEU A 147 -15.30 -10.87 -3.40
C LEU A 147 -16.58 -11.29 -4.13
N ARG A 148 -17.71 -10.65 -3.83
CA ARG A 148 -19.02 -10.95 -4.45
C ARG A 148 -18.97 -10.78 -5.97
N ASP A 149 -18.31 -9.70 -6.42
CA ASP A 149 -18.22 -9.34 -7.82
C ASP A 149 -17.07 -10.09 -8.55
N ASN A 150 -16.42 -11.04 -7.84
CA ASN A 150 -15.31 -11.87 -8.33
C ASN A 150 -14.12 -11.06 -8.86
N TRP A 151 -13.79 -9.94 -8.21
CA TRP A 151 -12.63 -9.12 -8.55
C TRP A 151 -11.35 -9.59 -7.85
N THR A 152 -11.49 -10.33 -6.76
CA THR A 152 -10.41 -11.00 -6.02
C THR A 152 -10.95 -12.25 -5.33
N ASP A 153 -10.07 -13.18 -4.96
CA ASP A 153 -10.44 -14.38 -4.19
C ASP A 153 -10.31 -14.16 -2.68
N CYS A 154 -9.37 -13.29 -2.28
CA CYS A 154 -9.12 -12.94 -0.88
C CYS A 154 -8.68 -11.49 -0.76
N VAL A 155 -8.74 -10.96 0.47
CA VAL A 155 -8.17 -9.66 0.81
C VAL A 155 -7.09 -9.83 1.86
N GLY A 156 -5.90 -9.26 1.58
CA GLY A 156 -4.76 -9.26 2.47
C GLY A 156 -4.76 -8.05 3.40
N LEU A 157 -4.76 -8.28 4.69
CA LEU A 157 -4.64 -7.26 5.72
C LEU A 157 -3.21 -7.21 6.24
N GLY A 158 -2.56 -6.07 6.08
CA GLY A 158 -1.20 -5.83 6.56
C GLY A 158 -1.20 -4.97 7.83
N ARG A 159 -0.66 -3.77 7.73
CA ARG A 159 -0.41 -2.88 8.88
C ARG A 159 -1.64 -2.47 9.69
N VAL A 160 -2.85 -2.60 9.16
CA VAL A 160 -4.09 -2.33 9.88
C VAL A 160 -4.24 -3.19 11.15
N ILE A 161 -3.70 -4.41 11.15
CA ILE A 161 -3.75 -5.30 12.31
C ILE A 161 -2.86 -4.85 13.48
N LEU A 162 -1.91 -3.93 13.25
CA LEU A 162 -1.09 -3.36 14.32
C LEU A 162 -1.90 -2.50 15.30
N SER A 163 -2.97 -1.89 14.83
CA SER A 163 -3.88 -1.10 15.67
C SER A 163 -5.15 -1.87 16.02
N TYR A 164 -5.52 -2.87 15.23
CA TYR A 164 -6.75 -3.61 15.39
C TYR A 164 -6.52 -5.11 15.12
N PRO A 165 -5.87 -5.85 16.05
CA PRO A 165 -5.61 -7.29 15.89
C PRO A 165 -6.88 -8.09 15.61
N ASP A 166 -7.98 -7.78 16.29
CA ASP A 166 -9.26 -8.50 16.23
C ASP A 166 -10.20 -7.97 15.15
N ILE A 167 -9.69 -7.23 14.15
CA ILE A 167 -10.50 -6.57 13.11
C ILE A 167 -11.42 -7.57 12.37
N LEU A 168 -10.97 -8.79 12.14
CA LEU A 168 -11.79 -9.82 11.46
C LEU A 168 -12.93 -10.31 12.34
N ALA A 169 -12.65 -10.63 13.60
CA ALA A 169 -13.67 -11.03 14.57
C ALA A 169 -14.71 -9.92 14.74
N ALA A 170 -14.26 -8.68 14.91
CA ALA A 170 -15.15 -7.53 15.03
C ALA A 170 -16.05 -7.32 13.80
N ALA A 171 -15.48 -7.50 12.58
CA ALA A 171 -16.26 -7.38 11.35
C ALA A 171 -17.30 -8.51 11.20
N MET A 172 -16.99 -9.72 11.66
CA MET A 172 -17.87 -10.89 11.53
C MET A 172 -18.94 -10.96 12.63
N GLU A 173 -18.56 -10.65 13.87
CA GLU A 173 -19.42 -10.88 15.05
C GLU A 173 -20.25 -9.66 15.42
N GLN A 174 -19.70 -8.46 15.29
CA GLN A 174 -20.32 -7.20 15.74
C GLN A 174 -21.03 -6.43 14.64
N GLY A 175 -20.90 -6.85 13.38
CA GLY A 175 -21.48 -6.17 12.23
C GLY A 175 -20.91 -4.79 11.94
N GLY A 176 -19.77 -4.44 12.56
CA GLY A 176 -19.10 -3.17 12.34
C GLY A 176 -17.77 -3.06 13.08
N LEU A 177 -16.94 -2.11 12.66
CA LEU A 177 -15.62 -1.88 13.24
C LEU A 177 -15.67 -0.82 14.35
N GLU A 178 -14.84 -1.01 15.37
CA GLU A 178 -14.63 -0.04 16.42
C GLU A 178 -13.74 1.11 15.90
N LYS A 179 -14.35 2.27 15.61
CA LYS A 179 -13.72 3.41 14.91
C LYS A 179 -12.40 3.88 15.55
N ARG A 180 -12.26 3.81 16.87
CA ARG A 180 -11.05 4.24 17.58
C ARG A 180 -9.83 3.36 17.31
N LEU A 181 -10.03 2.09 16.91
CA LEU A 181 -8.96 1.13 16.62
C LEU A 181 -8.56 1.10 15.15
N ILE A 182 -9.38 1.70 14.26
CA ILE A 182 -9.15 1.68 12.82
C ILE A 182 -7.90 2.50 12.47
N CYS A 183 -6.98 1.86 11.74
CA CYS A 183 -5.78 2.53 11.21
C CYS A 183 -6.15 3.72 10.33
N ARG A 184 -5.71 4.90 10.71
CA ARG A 184 -5.91 6.15 9.95
C ARG A 184 -4.71 6.54 9.10
N THR A 185 -3.88 5.58 8.75
CA THR A 185 -2.73 5.74 7.87
C THR A 185 -1.71 6.81 8.32
N PHE A 186 -1.46 6.93 9.62
CA PHE A 186 -0.48 7.87 10.19
C PHE A 186 0.99 7.55 9.85
N SER A 187 1.26 6.35 9.37
CA SER A 187 2.57 5.86 8.90
C SER A 187 3.69 5.79 9.94
N ASP A 188 3.43 6.02 11.22
CA ASP A 188 4.45 5.91 12.28
C ASP A 188 5.05 4.51 12.39
N CYS A 189 4.28 3.47 12.06
CA CYS A 189 4.78 2.09 11.95
C CYS A 189 5.84 1.89 10.85
N THR A 190 5.91 2.78 9.88
CA THR A 190 6.94 2.82 8.82
C THR A 190 8.05 3.81 9.17
N THR A 191 7.70 4.97 9.71
CA THR A 191 8.67 6.00 10.12
C THR A 191 9.59 5.50 11.23
N ALA A 192 9.07 4.78 12.23
CA ALA A 192 9.87 4.30 13.35
C ALA A 192 11.06 3.43 12.91
N PRO A 193 10.90 2.35 12.11
CA PRO A 193 12.04 1.57 11.61
C PRO A 193 13.05 2.38 10.78
N ARG A 194 12.60 3.34 9.99
CA ARG A 194 13.47 4.24 9.23
C ARG A 194 14.32 5.13 10.12
N LYS A 195 13.88 5.40 11.34
CA LYS A 195 14.60 6.15 12.37
C LYS A 195 15.33 5.23 13.37
N GLY A 196 15.45 3.92 13.07
CA GLY A 196 16.13 2.93 13.92
C GLY A 196 15.35 2.49 15.16
N LEU A 197 14.02 2.60 15.13
CA LEU A 197 13.13 2.25 16.23
C LEU A 197 12.26 1.02 15.88
N PRO A 198 11.74 0.28 16.87
CA PRO A 198 10.80 -0.81 16.62
C PRO A 198 9.53 -0.33 15.88
N SER A 199 9.02 -1.17 14.97
CA SER A 199 7.73 -0.93 14.33
C SER A 199 6.58 -1.19 15.30
N GLY A 200 5.51 -0.38 15.21
CA GLY A 200 4.30 -0.54 16.01
C GLY A 200 3.29 0.57 15.74
N CYS A 201 2.08 0.42 16.24
CA CYS A 201 1.07 1.47 16.08
C CYS A 201 1.17 2.49 17.21
N PHE A 202 2.07 3.44 17.10
CA PHE A 202 2.28 4.47 18.11
C PHE A 202 1.06 5.40 18.37
N PRO A 203 0.22 5.72 17.38
CA PRO A 203 -0.95 6.57 17.63
C PRO A 203 -2.14 5.88 18.32
N LEU A 204 -2.34 4.57 18.11
CA LEU A 204 -3.60 3.92 18.46
C LEU A 204 -3.45 2.72 19.41
N ASP A 205 -2.26 2.17 19.56
CA ASP A 205 -1.99 1.06 20.45
C ASP A 205 -1.40 1.58 21.78
N ASP A 206 -2.08 1.30 22.89
CA ASP A 206 -1.70 1.78 24.22
C ASP A 206 -0.30 1.33 24.66
N PHE A 207 0.13 0.13 24.27
CA PHE A 207 1.47 -0.37 24.57
C PHE A 207 2.55 0.51 23.92
N TYR A 208 2.38 0.83 22.64
CA TYR A 208 3.35 1.66 21.91
C TYR A 208 3.23 3.14 22.26
N SER A 209 2.02 3.67 22.36
CA SER A 209 1.79 5.12 22.59
C SER A 209 2.35 5.63 23.92
N ARG A 210 2.41 4.75 24.93
CA ARG A 210 2.93 5.08 26.29
C ARG A 210 4.40 4.68 26.47
N SER A 211 5.04 4.12 25.46
CA SER A 211 6.42 3.67 25.54
C SER A 211 7.44 4.81 25.50
N ALA A 212 8.63 4.57 26.01
CA ALA A 212 9.77 5.48 25.84
C ALA A 212 10.10 5.70 24.35
N THR A 213 9.91 4.67 23.53
CA THR A 213 10.09 4.71 22.07
C THR A 213 9.15 5.73 21.40
N ALA A 214 7.92 5.91 21.91
CA ALA A 214 7.01 6.93 21.38
C ALA A 214 7.55 8.36 21.58
N ALA A 215 8.13 8.64 22.74
CA ALA A 215 8.76 9.91 23.01
C ALA A 215 10.00 10.14 22.12
N GLU A 216 10.82 9.12 21.95
CA GLU A 216 11.99 9.17 21.06
C GLU A 216 11.58 9.38 19.60
N LEU A 217 10.57 8.65 19.10
CA LEU A 217 10.04 8.82 17.74
C LEU A 217 9.55 10.25 17.51
N LYS A 218 8.82 10.83 18.49
CA LYS A 218 8.34 12.20 18.41
C LYS A 218 9.48 13.22 18.30
N THR A 219 10.58 12.99 19.01
CA THR A 219 11.78 13.82 18.94
C THR A 219 12.46 13.69 17.58
N LYS A 220 12.67 12.45 17.11
CA LYS A 220 13.30 12.16 15.81
C LYS A 220 12.48 12.68 14.61
N LYS A 221 11.15 12.71 14.72
CA LYS A 221 10.27 13.30 13.68
C LYS A 221 10.39 14.83 13.57
N LYS A 222 10.79 15.51 14.66
CA LYS A 222 10.98 16.98 14.66
C LYS A 222 12.37 17.39 14.18
N ALA A 223 13.35 16.51 14.28
CA ALA A 223 14.73 16.77 13.94
C ALA A 223 15.08 16.47 12.45
N GLY A 224 14.18 15.88 11.71
CA GLY A 224 14.32 15.57 10.27
C GLY A 224 13.17 16.10 9.47
#